data_b09d8c015d020f5e2ea6dff58f2a8ba8
#
_entry.id   b09d8c015d020f5e2ea6dff58f2a8ba8
#
_cell.length_a   1.000
_cell.length_b   1.000
_cell.length_c   1.000
_cell.angle_alpha   90.00
_cell.angle_beta   90.00
_cell.angle_gamma   90.00
#
_symmetry.space_group_name_H-M   'P 1'
#
loop_
_entity.id
_entity.type
_entity.pdbx_description
1 polymer ?
#
loop_
_entity_poly.entity_id
_entity_poly.type
_entity_poly.pdbx_seq_one_letter_code
_entity_poly.pdbx_strand_id
1 'polypeptide(L)'
;MKPIRNSIKAIITEKGNILLTKNRDKQGFFYLLPGGGQEPGENMKVALLRECMEEINKEIEIMDLVLVREYIGKNHEISKWDKDIHQIEYMFKCDIKGERSIEIGETPDIMQEDVEWVPLKKLKNIRIYPSILKKIFKEDGSLQQEKRYLGDVN
;
A
#
# COMPACT_ATOMS: atom_id res chain seq x y z
N MET A 1 -13.23 -15.83 14.88
CA MET A 1 -12.08 -15.40 14.04
C MET A 1 -12.59 -15.09 12.64
N LYS A 2 -12.21 -13.97 12.09
CA LYS A 2 -12.60 -13.60 10.72
C LYS A 2 -11.77 -14.39 9.69
N PRO A 3 -12.31 -14.61 8.47
CA PRO A 3 -11.53 -15.20 7.39
C PRO A 3 -10.25 -14.40 7.10
N ILE A 4 -9.22 -15.08 6.60
CA ILE A 4 -8.01 -14.42 6.11
C ILE A 4 -8.39 -13.59 4.87
N ARG A 5 -8.04 -12.31 4.89
CA ARG A 5 -8.30 -11.37 3.81
C ARG A 5 -7.07 -11.21 2.92
N ASN A 6 -7.27 -11.26 1.62
CA ASN A 6 -6.24 -10.82 0.68
C ASN A 6 -6.36 -9.32 0.43
N SER A 7 -5.23 -8.64 0.43
CA SER A 7 -5.11 -7.22 0.04
C SER A 7 -4.03 -7.07 -1.01
N ILE A 8 -4.30 -6.30 -2.05
CA ILE A 8 -3.39 -6.14 -3.17
C ILE A 8 -2.94 -4.69 -3.23
N LYS A 9 -1.64 -4.45 -3.25
CA LYS A 9 -1.05 -3.12 -3.16
C LYS A 9 -0.13 -2.82 -4.34
N ALA A 10 -0.08 -1.54 -4.72
CA ALA A 10 0.79 -1.04 -5.78
C ALA A 10 1.99 -0.30 -5.19
N ILE A 11 3.19 -0.68 -5.62
CA ILE A 11 4.42 0.08 -5.39
C ILE A 11 4.70 0.85 -6.66
N ILE A 12 4.48 2.16 -6.61
CA ILE A 12 4.66 3.08 -7.73
C ILE A 12 5.73 4.09 -7.36
N THR A 13 6.90 3.99 -8.00
CA THR A 13 8.02 4.90 -7.72
C THR A 13 8.42 5.65 -8.99
N GLU A 14 8.77 6.91 -8.86
CA GLU A 14 9.24 7.76 -9.94
C GLU A 14 10.19 8.84 -9.43
N LYS A 15 11.35 8.97 -10.06
CA LYS A 15 12.33 10.03 -9.77
C LYS A 15 12.62 10.23 -8.28
N GLY A 16 12.82 9.11 -7.55
CA GLY A 16 13.10 9.15 -6.12
C GLY A 16 11.91 9.40 -5.21
N ASN A 17 10.68 9.34 -5.75
CA ASN A 17 9.44 9.46 -5.00
C ASN A 17 8.63 8.17 -5.07
N ILE A 18 7.78 7.96 -4.08
CA ILE A 18 6.78 6.88 -4.04
C ILE A 18 5.38 7.47 -3.93
N LEU A 19 4.42 6.90 -4.65
CA LEU A 19 3.02 7.33 -4.59
C LEU A 19 2.33 6.65 -3.41
N LEU A 20 1.76 7.46 -2.54
CA LEU A 20 1.07 7.00 -1.34
C LEU A 20 -0.31 7.65 -1.20
N THR A 21 -1.26 6.93 -0.65
CA THR A 21 -2.48 7.53 -0.15
C THR A 21 -2.20 8.17 1.21
N LYS A 22 -2.72 9.37 1.42
CA LYS A 22 -2.63 10.10 2.68
C LYS A 22 -3.94 9.96 3.42
N ASN A 23 -3.86 9.48 4.63
CA ASN A 23 -4.99 9.16 5.46
C ASN A 23 -4.90 9.93 6.80
N ARG A 24 -6.03 10.04 7.49
CA ARG A 24 -6.08 10.69 8.80
C ARG A 24 -6.86 9.82 9.79
N ASP A 25 -6.29 9.68 10.98
CA ASP A 25 -6.98 9.16 12.15
C ASP A 25 -6.83 10.11 13.36
N LYS A 26 -7.16 9.64 14.55
CA LYS A 26 -7.06 10.44 15.78
C LYS A 26 -5.64 10.86 16.14
N GLN A 27 -4.63 10.14 15.64
CA GLN A 27 -3.21 10.42 15.87
C GLN A 27 -2.59 11.33 14.80
N GLY A 28 -3.36 11.71 13.78
CA GLY A 28 -2.92 12.55 12.67
C GLY A 28 -2.79 11.78 11.36
N PHE A 29 -1.92 12.26 10.47
CA PHE A 29 -1.73 11.65 9.17
C PHE A 29 -0.96 10.33 9.24
N PHE A 30 -1.35 9.40 8.39
CA PHE A 30 -0.60 8.20 8.08
C PHE A 30 -0.73 7.88 6.59
N TYR A 31 0.20 7.09 6.10
CA TYR A 31 0.34 6.81 4.67
C TYR A 31 0.27 5.31 4.40
N LEU A 32 -0.36 4.96 3.28
CA LEU A 32 -0.49 3.58 2.80
C LEU A 32 -0.12 3.52 1.32
N LEU A 33 0.29 2.34 0.86
CA LEU A 33 0.34 2.05 -0.57
C LEU A 33 -1.08 2.05 -1.15
N PRO A 34 -1.27 2.53 -2.38
CA PRO A 34 -2.55 2.38 -3.07
C PRO A 34 -2.93 0.92 -3.23
N GLY A 35 -4.21 0.60 -3.11
CA GLY A 35 -4.75 -0.74 -3.23
C GLY A 35 -5.63 -1.13 -2.06
N GLY A 36 -6.21 -2.32 -2.12
CA GLY A 36 -7.15 -2.78 -1.11
C GLY A 36 -7.54 -4.25 -1.26
N GLY A 37 -8.70 -4.58 -0.72
CA GLY A 37 -9.18 -5.96 -0.64
C GLY A 37 -9.56 -6.57 -1.98
N GLN A 38 -9.15 -7.81 -2.20
CA GLN A 38 -9.63 -8.62 -3.31
C GLN A 38 -11.07 -9.07 -3.04
N GLU A 39 -11.92 -8.92 -4.03
CA GLU A 39 -13.29 -9.41 -3.96
C GLU A 39 -13.41 -10.83 -4.55
N PRO A 40 -14.37 -11.66 -4.07
CA PRO A 40 -14.62 -12.96 -4.66
C PRO A 40 -14.94 -12.85 -6.16
N GLY A 41 -14.27 -13.70 -6.95
CA GLY A 41 -14.46 -13.73 -8.40
C GLY A 41 -13.52 -12.85 -9.22
N GLU A 42 -12.81 -11.91 -8.60
CA GLU A 42 -11.75 -11.16 -9.28
C GLU A 42 -10.36 -11.75 -9.01
N ASN A 43 -9.47 -11.70 -9.98
CA ASN A 43 -8.07 -12.01 -9.72
C ASN A 43 -7.34 -10.80 -9.13
N MET A 44 -6.11 -11.01 -8.64
CA MET A 44 -5.34 -9.95 -7.96
C MET A 44 -5.11 -8.71 -8.83
N LYS A 45 -4.86 -8.90 -10.13
CA LYS A 45 -4.60 -7.77 -11.04
C LYS A 45 -5.85 -6.95 -11.27
N VAL A 46 -7.00 -7.59 -11.42
CA VAL A 46 -8.30 -6.90 -11.55
C VAL A 46 -8.60 -6.13 -10.28
N ALA A 47 -8.39 -6.74 -9.11
CA ALA A 47 -8.56 -6.05 -7.81
C ALA A 47 -7.70 -4.79 -7.73
N LEU A 48 -6.42 -4.89 -8.09
CA LEU A 48 -5.50 -3.76 -8.00
C LEU A 48 -5.84 -2.64 -8.97
N LEU A 49 -6.26 -2.97 -10.21
CA LEU A 49 -6.72 -1.97 -11.18
C LEU A 49 -7.94 -1.21 -10.66
N ARG A 50 -8.91 -1.92 -10.10
CA ARG A 50 -10.14 -1.33 -9.52
C ARG A 50 -9.79 -0.41 -8.36
N GLU A 51 -9.01 -0.88 -7.40
CA GLU A 51 -8.61 -0.10 -6.22
C GLU A 51 -7.83 1.17 -6.59
N CYS A 52 -6.93 1.10 -7.56
CA CYS A 52 -6.20 2.29 -8.01
C CYS A 52 -7.10 3.32 -8.68
N MET A 53 -8.11 2.88 -9.45
CA MET A 53 -9.11 3.82 -9.98
C MET A 53 -9.91 4.48 -8.85
N GLU A 54 -10.33 3.71 -7.85
CA GLU A 54 -11.13 4.21 -6.72
C GLU A 54 -10.36 5.21 -5.85
N GLU A 55 -9.09 4.94 -5.56
CA GLU A 55 -8.31 5.72 -4.59
C GLU A 55 -7.47 6.85 -5.21
N ILE A 56 -6.90 6.63 -6.38
CA ILE A 56 -5.94 7.56 -7.01
C ILE A 56 -6.33 8.00 -8.42
N ASN A 57 -7.47 7.55 -8.92
CA ASN A 57 -8.00 7.89 -10.25
C ASN A 57 -6.98 7.67 -11.38
N LYS A 58 -6.26 6.55 -11.33
CA LYS A 58 -5.22 6.21 -12.33
C LYS A 58 -5.38 4.80 -12.86
N GLU A 59 -5.19 4.66 -14.17
CA GLU A 59 -4.84 3.39 -14.77
C GLU A 59 -3.36 3.09 -14.50
N ILE A 60 -3.07 1.85 -14.18
CA ILE A 60 -1.72 1.40 -13.90
C ILE A 60 -1.32 0.23 -14.78
N GLU A 61 -0.04 0.12 -15.05
CA GLU A 61 0.61 -1.08 -15.57
C GLU A 61 1.15 -1.90 -14.42
N ILE A 62 0.68 -3.14 -14.27
CA ILE A 62 1.10 -4.05 -13.20
C ILE A 62 2.24 -4.93 -13.72
N MET A 63 3.38 -4.83 -13.05
CA MET A 63 4.56 -5.65 -13.32
C MET A 63 4.65 -6.81 -12.33
N ASP A 64 5.82 -7.08 -11.78
CA ASP A 64 6.04 -8.25 -10.94
C ASP A 64 5.49 -8.10 -9.52
N LEU A 65 5.06 -9.22 -8.95
CA LEU A 65 4.87 -9.36 -7.52
C LEU A 65 6.24 -9.33 -6.84
N VAL A 66 6.46 -8.33 -6.00
CA VAL A 66 7.80 -8.10 -5.41
C VAL A 66 7.88 -8.37 -3.92
N LEU A 67 6.79 -8.20 -3.18
CA LEU A 67 6.76 -8.40 -1.73
C LEU A 67 5.43 -9.01 -1.30
N VAL A 68 5.48 -9.81 -0.24
CA VAL A 68 4.31 -10.34 0.48
C VAL A 68 4.54 -10.16 1.97
N ARG A 69 3.55 -9.63 2.67
CA ARG A 69 3.55 -9.62 4.13
C ARG A 69 2.27 -10.25 4.68
N GLU A 70 2.34 -10.68 5.91
CA GLU A 70 1.14 -10.94 6.71
C GLU A 70 0.95 -9.81 7.72
N TYR A 71 -0.28 -9.63 8.13
CA TYR A 71 -0.67 -8.80 9.26
C TYR A 71 -1.65 -9.58 10.11
N ILE A 72 -1.20 -9.96 11.30
CA ILE A 72 -2.02 -10.65 12.29
C ILE A 72 -2.24 -9.67 13.44
N GLY A 73 -3.39 -9.00 13.43
CA GLY A 73 -3.65 -7.84 14.28
C GLY A 73 -3.37 -8.04 15.77
N LYS A 74 -3.66 -9.23 16.30
CA LYS A 74 -3.40 -9.56 17.72
C LYS A 74 -1.93 -9.47 18.12
N ASN A 75 -1.00 -9.52 17.17
CA ASN A 75 0.44 -9.50 17.41
C ASN A 75 1.05 -8.11 17.39
N HIS A 76 0.25 -7.08 17.08
CA HIS A 76 0.72 -5.72 16.87
C HIS A 76 0.11 -4.70 17.85
N GLU A 77 0.67 -3.49 17.88
CA GLU A 77 0.33 -2.45 18.85
C GLU A 77 -1.13 -1.99 18.78
N ILE A 78 -1.77 -2.08 17.61
CA ILE A 78 -3.15 -1.66 17.39
C ILE A 78 -4.15 -2.78 17.71
N SER A 79 -3.69 -3.85 18.36
CA SER A 79 -4.46 -5.07 18.64
C SER A 79 -5.84 -4.85 19.29
N LYS A 80 -6.03 -3.73 19.99
CA LYS A 80 -7.34 -3.39 20.58
C LYS A 80 -8.47 -3.31 19.55
N TRP A 81 -8.15 -2.86 18.33
CA TRP A 81 -9.12 -2.66 17.25
C TRP A 81 -9.05 -3.73 16.18
N ASP A 82 -7.84 -4.28 15.97
CA ASP A 82 -7.50 -5.14 14.84
C ASP A 82 -7.25 -6.61 15.23
N LYS A 83 -7.46 -6.98 16.50
CA LYS A 83 -7.13 -8.32 17.01
C LYS A 83 -7.71 -9.48 16.20
N ASP A 84 -8.84 -9.27 15.54
CA ASP A 84 -9.53 -10.29 14.74
C ASP A 84 -9.18 -10.21 13.24
N ILE A 85 -8.27 -9.30 12.87
CA ILE A 85 -7.82 -9.15 11.49
C ILE A 85 -6.64 -10.07 11.24
N HIS A 86 -6.76 -10.86 10.17
CA HIS A 86 -5.65 -11.58 9.56
C HIS A 86 -5.67 -11.26 8.06
N GLN A 87 -4.62 -10.60 7.58
CA GLN A 87 -4.51 -10.15 6.19
C GLN A 87 -3.21 -10.62 5.58
N ILE A 88 -3.28 -11.06 4.33
CA ILE A 88 -2.10 -11.27 3.48
C ILE A 88 -2.09 -10.14 2.46
N GLU A 89 -0.98 -9.42 2.39
CA GLU A 89 -0.82 -8.28 1.51
C GLU A 89 0.21 -8.58 0.44
N TYR A 90 -0.23 -8.50 -0.81
CA TYR A 90 0.56 -8.75 -2.01
C TYR A 90 0.91 -7.42 -2.66
N MET A 91 2.21 -7.12 -2.77
CA MET A 91 2.69 -5.84 -3.29
C MET A 91 3.31 -6.03 -4.66
N PHE A 92 2.68 -5.44 -5.66
CA PHE A 92 3.13 -5.46 -7.05
C PHE A 92 3.88 -4.17 -7.38
N LYS A 93 4.97 -4.29 -8.10
CA LYS A 93 5.58 -3.15 -8.75
C LYS A 93 4.66 -2.70 -9.90
N CYS A 94 4.34 -1.41 -9.93
CA CYS A 94 3.43 -0.83 -10.92
C CYS A 94 3.99 0.48 -11.45
N ASP A 95 3.46 0.89 -12.60
CA ASP A 95 3.69 2.20 -13.18
C ASP A 95 2.36 2.85 -13.56
N ILE A 96 2.31 4.17 -13.61
CA ILE A 96 1.13 4.91 -14.03
C ILE A 96 1.09 4.92 -15.57
N LYS A 97 -0.07 4.65 -16.15
CA LYS A 97 -0.34 4.88 -17.55
C LYS A 97 -0.78 6.33 -17.77
N GLY A 98 -0.17 7.01 -18.75
CA GLY A 98 -0.55 8.36 -19.11
C GLY A 98 0.06 9.44 -18.21
N GLU A 99 -0.75 10.47 -17.88
CA GLU A 99 -0.29 11.63 -17.13
C GLU A 99 0.10 11.31 -15.70
N ARG A 100 1.18 11.94 -15.25
CA ARG A 100 1.75 11.77 -13.90
C ARG A 100 1.12 12.66 -12.82
N SER A 101 0.28 13.60 -13.20
CA SER A 101 -0.51 14.37 -12.25
C SER A 101 -1.41 13.46 -11.45
N ILE A 102 -1.48 13.68 -10.15
CA ILE A 102 -2.26 12.84 -9.24
C ILE A 102 -3.40 13.63 -8.61
N GLU A 103 -4.48 12.94 -8.36
CA GLU A 103 -5.65 13.44 -7.64
C GLU A 103 -6.32 12.30 -6.89
N ILE A 104 -7.02 12.62 -5.81
CA ILE A 104 -7.82 11.64 -5.09
C ILE A 104 -8.92 11.09 -6.01
N GLY A 105 -9.18 9.79 -5.92
CA GLY A 105 -10.22 9.13 -6.69
C GLY A 105 -11.63 9.49 -6.22
N GLU A 106 -12.64 9.04 -6.95
CA GLU A 106 -14.06 9.32 -6.63
C GLU A 106 -14.58 8.48 -5.47
N THR A 107 -13.99 7.33 -5.22
CA THR A 107 -14.39 6.40 -4.15
C THR A 107 -13.21 6.04 -3.24
N PRO A 108 -12.62 7.04 -2.57
CA PRO A 108 -11.50 6.79 -1.65
C PRO A 108 -11.96 6.01 -0.42
N ASP A 109 -11.01 5.38 0.27
CA ASP A 109 -11.27 4.80 1.59
C ASP A 109 -11.75 5.86 2.59
N ILE A 110 -12.50 5.45 3.62
CA ILE A 110 -13.14 6.35 4.59
C ILE A 110 -12.16 7.33 5.23
N MET A 111 -10.93 6.89 5.51
CA MET A 111 -9.90 7.73 6.14
C MET A 111 -8.98 8.45 5.14
N GLN A 112 -9.11 8.16 3.86
CA GLN A 112 -8.26 8.77 2.84
C GLN A 112 -8.67 10.22 2.59
N GLU A 113 -7.71 11.15 2.71
CA GLU A 113 -7.90 12.57 2.43
C GLU A 113 -7.21 13.05 1.16
N ASP A 114 -6.12 12.38 0.75
CA ASP A 114 -5.32 12.83 -0.39
C ASP A 114 -4.46 11.71 -0.99
N VAL A 115 -3.75 12.02 -2.05
CA VAL A 115 -2.72 11.19 -2.69
C VAL A 115 -1.48 12.05 -2.89
N GLU A 116 -0.31 11.54 -2.51
CA GLU A 116 0.93 12.32 -2.58
C GLU A 116 2.08 11.50 -3.17
N TRP A 117 2.93 12.19 -3.95
CA TRP A 117 4.29 11.74 -4.24
C TRP A 117 5.19 12.10 -3.07
N VAL A 118 5.64 11.10 -2.33
CA VAL A 118 6.49 11.29 -1.15
C VAL A 118 7.94 10.94 -1.51
N PRO A 119 8.91 11.84 -1.26
CA PRO A 119 10.32 11.49 -1.46
C PRO A 119 10.72 10.28 -0.63
N LEU A 120 11.33 9.28 -1.25
CA LEU A 120 11.76 8.04 -0.58
C LEU A 120 12.66 8.30 0.63
N LYS A 121 13.52 9.30 0.54
CA LYS A 121 14.36 9.74 1.67
C LYS A 121 13.60 10.27 2.89
N LYS A 122 12.32 10.66 2.71
CA LYS A 122 11.46 11.15 3.79
C LYS A 122 10.61 10.07 4.45
N LEU A 123 10.60 8.84 3.92
CA LEU A 123 9.77 7.75 4.47
C LEU A 123 10.06 7.50 5.95
N LYS A 124 11.30 7.61 6.39
CA LYS A 124 11.70 7.42 7.79
C LYS A 124 11.06 8.43 8.75
N ASN A 125 10.61 9.58 8.24
CA ASN A 125 10.06 10.70 9.03
C ASN A 125 8.53 10.76 9.04
N ILE A 126 7.85 9.86 8.35
CA ILE A 126 6.39 9.82 8.27
C ILE A 126 5.85 8.54 8.92
N ARG A 127 4.57 8.58 9.29
CA ARG A 127 3.85 7.40 9.77
C ARG A 127 3.30 6.65 8.56
N ILE A 128 3.93 5.54 8.21
CA ILE A 128 3.56 4.68 7.07
C ILE A 128 3.38 3.24 7.53
N TYR A 129 2.43 2.54 6.98
CA TYR A 129 2.15 1.14 7.24
C TYR A 129 2.22 0.30 5.95
N PRO A 130 2.89 -0.87 5.97
CA PRO A 130 3.71 -1.35 7.08
C PRO A 130 4.98 -0.50 7.26
N SER A 131 5.39 -0.31 8.51
CA SER A 131 6.55 0.53 8.83
C SER A 131 7.86 0.02 8.26
N ILE A 132 7.93 -1.27 7.91
CA ILE A 132 9.09 -1.88 7.26
C ILE A 132 9.41 -1.23 5.89
N LEU A 133 8.43 -0.60 5.24
CA LEU A 133 8.64 0.13 3.98
C LEU A 133 9.69 1.23 4.11
N LYS A 134 9.89 1.77 5.32
CA LYS A 134 10.94 2.77 5.61
C LYS A 134 12.36 2.27 5.35
N LYS A 135 12.56 0.94 5.32
CA LYS A 135 13.87 0.30 5.27
C LYS A 135 14.13 -0.50 3.98
N ILE A 136 13.13 -0.67 3.13
CA ILE A 136 13.24 -1.59 1.99
C ILE A 136 13.60 -0.91 0.67
N PHE A 137 13.44 0.40 0.56
CA PHE A 137 13.73 1.12 -0.68
C PHE A 137 15.10 1.79 -0.65
N LYS A 138 15.81 1.71 -1.78
CA LYS A 138 16.92 2.62 -2.11
C LYS A 138 16.34 3.94 -2.63
N GLU A 139 17.19 4.98 -2.70
CA GLU A 139 16.76 6.30 -3.18
C GLU A 139 16.28 6.29 -4.63
N ASP A 140 16.72 5.33 -5.44
CA ASP A 140 16.27 5.14 -6.83
C ASP A 140 14.94 4.36 -6.96
N GLY A 141 14.35 3.95 -5.84
CA GLY A 141 13.11 3.18 -5.79
C GLY A 141 13.28 1.67 -5.91
N SER A 142 14.50 1.17 -6.11
CA SER A 142 14.77 -0.26 -6.08
C SER A 142 14.73 -0.83 -4.66
N LEU A 143 14.54 -2.14 -4.54
CA LEU A 143 14.50 -2.81 -3.24
C LEU A 143 15.92 -3.08 -2.72
N GLN A 144 16.15 -2.80 -1.43
CA GLN A 144 17.40 -3.06 -0.75
C GLN A 144 17.66 -4.52 -0.41
N GLN A 145 16.58 -5.33 -0.39
CA GLN A 145 16.63 -6.71 0.07
C GLN A 145 16.10 -7.68 -0.98
N GLU A 146 16.63 -8.90 -0.97
CA GLU A 146 16.19 -9.99 -1.83
C GLU A 146 14.98 -10.76 -1.27
N LYS A 147 14.73 -10.63 0.04
CA LYS A 147 13.68 -11.36 0.72
C LYS A 147 12.30 -10.84 0.31
N ARG A 148 11.49 -11.70 -0.30
CA ARG A 148 10.16 -11.37 -0.81
C ARG A 148 9.06 -11.46 0.25
N TYR A 149 9.13 -12.47 1.10
CA TYR A 149 8.20 -12.63 2.22
C TYR A 149 8.72 -11.91 3.46
N LEU A 150 7.99 -10.92 3.91
CA LEU A 150 8.37 -10.04 5.01
C LEU A 150 7.97 -10.58 6.39
N GLY A 151 7.06 -11.56 6.43
CA GLY A 151 6.49 -12.08 7.66
C GLY A 151 5.31 -11.30 8.17
N ASP A 152 4.95 -11.55 9.44
CA ASP A 152 3.92 -10.81 10.17
C ASP A 152 4.52 -9.50 10.70
N VAL A 153 4.33 -8.42 9.94
CA VAL A 153 4.92 -7.08 10.20
C VAL A 153 3.89 -5.97 10.03
N ASN A 154 4.10 -4.87 10.76
CA ASN A 154 3.29 -3.66 10.67
C ASN A 154 4.13 -2.39 10.53
#